data_de9ada83267386b45a02f07bd5f9f749
#
_entry.id   de9ada83267386b45a02f07bd5f9f749
#
_cell.length_a   1.000
_cell.length_b   1.000
_cell.length_c   1.000
_cell.angle_alpha   90.00
_cell.angle_beta   90.00
_cell.angle_gamma   90.00
#
_symmetry.space_group_name_H-M   'P 1'
#
loop_
_entity.id
_entity.type
_entity.pdbx_description
1 polymer ?
#
loop_
_entity_poly.entity_id
_entity_poly.type
_entity_poly.pdbx_seq_one_letter_code
_entity_poly.pdbx_strand_id
1 'polypeptide(L)'
;PGGSVQNSSIGEPLTWNVRTGASDIGIGSDVTGLVSFRGATLAIFGQSTTHQLYGTPGVSDFELKVMSLTTGAYAGTASDVGGTLRYLSAEGLHQLATTQQYGDFVATSESGKVRPTLAPSTAVFAYPYRSKDQYRLVMNDKTAWYVTYFADRPPEFMRAEFPVQFVTAYVLRTGSGEVAYVGDDAGNVYVMDYDPA
;
A
#
# COMPACT_ATOMS: atom_id res chain seq x y z
N PRO A 1 -19.47 -6.97 13.15
CA PRO A 1 -19.52 -7.37 11.75
C PRO A 1 -18.17 -7.02 11.14
N GLY A 2 -17.47 -8.01 10.56
CA GLY A 2 -16.20 -7.78 9.90
C GLY A 2 -16.38 -6.86 8.70
N GLY A 3 -15.33 -6.15 8.30
CA GLY A 3 -15.34 -5.26 7.15
C GLY A 3 -15.63 -6.00 5.85
N SER A 4 -16.14 -5.26 4.89
CA SER A 4 -16.41 -5.76 3.54
C SER A 4 -15.96 -4.75 2.48
N VAL A 5 -15.81 -5.25 1.27
CA VAL A 5 -15.58 -4.44 0.08
C VAL A 5 -16.81 -4.56 -0.82
N GLN A 6 -17.33 -3.44 -1.26
CA GLN A 6 -18.49 -3.39 -2.12
C GLN A 6 -18.11 -2.90 -3.52
N ASN A 7 -18.73 -3.47 -4.54
CA ASN A 7 -18.64 -2.99 -5.90
C ASN A 7 -20.03 -2.55 -6.43
N SER A 8 -20.03 -1.54 -7.26
CA SER A 8 -21.23 -1.09 -7.99
C SER A 8 -21.61 -2.06 -9.11
N SER A 9 -22.77 -1.83 -9.69
CA SER A 9 -23.24 -2.56 -10.88
C SER A 9 -22.27 -2.38 -12.05
N ILE A 10 -22.21 -3.38 -12.94
CA ILE A 10 -21.34 -3.38 -14.11
C ILE A 10 -21.68 -2.21 -15.03
N GLY A 11 -20.69 -1.36 -15.32
CA GLY A 11 -20.85 -0.18 -16.18
C GLY A 11 -21.62 0.99 -15.55
N GLU A 12 -22.15 0.84 -14.34
CA GLU A 12 -22.96 1.84 -13.64
C GLU A 12 -22.40 2.16 -12.25
N PRO A 13 -21.39 3.03 -12.12
CA PRO A 13 -20.66 3.25 -10.87
C PRO A 13 -21.49 3.84 -9.73
N LEU A 14 -22.67 4.38 -10.01
CA LEU A 14 -23.57 4.94 -9.01
C LEU A 14 -24.75 4.01 -8.66
N THR A 15 -24.84 2.84 -9.29
CA THR A 15 -25.91 1.88 -9.07
C THR A 15 -25.43 0.69 -8.25
N TRP A 16 -26.11 0.41 -7.15
CA TRP A 16 -25.78 -0.66 -6.18
C TRP A 16 -26.87 -1.74 -6.18
N ASN A 17 -27.10 -2.36 -7.34
CA ASN A 17 -28.13 -3.37 -7.50
C ASN A 17 -27.51 -4.74 -7.78
N VAL A 18 -27.77 -5.70 -6.89
CA VAL A 18 -27.24 -7.07 -6.99
C VAL A 18 -27.67 -7.76 -8.30
N ARG A 19 -28.84 -7.45 -8.83
CA ARG A 19 -29.31 -8.04 -10.10
C ARG A 19 -28.49 -7.59 -11.31
N THR A 20 -27.80 -6.47 -11.21
CA THR A 20 -26.95 -5.90 -12.26
C THR A 20 -25.46 -6.01 -11.93
N GLY A 21 -25.10 -6.89 -11.00
CA GLY A 21 -23.72 -7.27 -10.71
C GLY A 21 -23.05 -6.53 -9.56
N ALA A 22 -23.81 -5.74 -8.77
CA ALA A 22 -23.28 -5.22 -7.52
C ALA A 22 -23.13 -6.34 -6.48
N SER A 23 -22.07 -6.32 -5.69
CA SER A 23 -21.88 -7.31 -4.63
C SER A 23 -21.23 -6.74 -3.39
N ASP A 24 -21.34 -7.48 -2.28
CA ASP A 24 -20.69 -7.22 -1.01
C ASP A 24 -19.81 -8.43 -0.68
N ILE A 25 -18.50 -8.19 -0.60
CA ILE A 25 -17.49 -9.21 -0.39
C ILE A 25 -16.96 -9.06 1.03
N GLY A 26 -17.41 -9.93 1.94
CA GLY A 26 -16.96 -9.96 3.32
C GLY A 26 -15.52 -10.45 3.43
N ILE A 27 -14.66 -9.71 4.14
CA ILE A 27 -13.25 -10.08 4.37
C ILE A 27 -12.96 -10.42 5.83
N GLY A 28 -13.94 -10.32 6.73
CA GLY A 28 -13.84 -10.75 8.13
C GLY A 28 -13.06 -9.81 9.05
N SER A 29 -12.47 -8.73 8.54
CA SER A 29 -11.77 -7.72 9.33
C SER A 29 -11.95 -6.34 8.73
N ASP A 30 -11.71 -5.27 9.51
CA ASP A 30 -11.78 -3.90 9.01
C ASP A 30 -10.79 -3.70 7.86
N VAL A 31 -11.27 -3.11 6.75
CA VAL A 31 -10.43 -2.80 5.58
C VAL A 31 -9.51 -1.64 5.89
N THR A 32 -8.21 -1.86 5.76
CA THR A 32 -7.16 -0.87 6.00
C THR A 32 -6.54 -0.33 4.72
N GLY A 33 -6.69 -1.05 3.60
CA GLY A 33 -6.14 -0.63 2.32
C GLY A 33 -6.63 -1.45 1.14
N LEU A 34 -6.71 -0.78 0.00
CA LEU A 34 -7.01 -1.37 -1.31
C LEU A 34 -5.92 -0.94 -2.27
N VAL A 35 -5.23 -1.88 -2.89
CA VAL A 35 -4.14 -1.57 -3.82
C VAL A 35 -4.29 -2.40 -5.09
N SER A 36 -4.36 -1.72 -6.24
CA SER A 36 -4.31 -2.40 -7.54
C SER A 36 -2.93 -2.99 -7.76
N PHE A 37 -2.88 -4.24 -8.16
CA PHE A 37 -1.66 -4.99 -8.34
C PHE A 37 -1.67 -5.76 -9.67
N ARG A 38 -0.63 -5.58 -10.47
CA ARG A 38 -0.45 -6.27 -11.76
C ARG A 38 -1.68 -6.23 -12.68
N GLY A 39 -2.34 -5.09 -12.75
CA GLY A 39 -3.34 -4.75 -13.77
C GLY A 39 -4.74 -5.34 -13.60
N ALA A 40 -4.88 -6.58 -13.16
CA ALA A 40 -6.17 -7.27 -13.10
C ALA A 40 -6.54 -7.78 -11.70
N THR A 41 -5.75 -7.39 -10.69
CA THR A 41 -5.91 -7.92 -9.34
C THR A 41 -5.97 -6.78 -8.33
N LEU A 42 -6.86 -6.90 -7.35
CA LEU A 42 -6.96 -5.99 -6.23
C LEU A 42 -6.49 -6.71 -4.96
N ALA A 43 -5.45 -6.17 -4.32
CA ALA A 43 -5.07 -6.59 -2.99
C ALA A 43 -5.93 -5.84 -1.96
N ILE A 44 -6.55 -6.58 -1.05
CA ILE A 44 -7.40 -6.07 0.02
C ILE A 44 -6.70 -6.38 1.33
N PHE A 45 -6.34 -5.32 2.04
CA PHE A 45 -5.70 -5.43 3.35
C PHE A 45 -6.72 -5.18 4.45
N GLY A 46 -6.75 -6.07 5.42
CA GLY A 46 -7.40 -5.86 6.69
C GLY A 46 -6.38 -5.57 7.79
N GLN A 47 -6.84 -5.39 9.03
CA GLN A 47 -5.95 -5.21 10.19
C GLN A 47 -5.03 -6.41 10.42
N SER A 48 -5.54 -7.63 10.25
CA SER A 48 -4.82 -8.88 10.47
C SER A 48 -4.88 -9.84 9.29
N THR A 49 -5.53 -9.47 8.20
CA THR A 49 -5.76 -10.35 7.06
C THR A 49 -5.33 -9.67 5.76
N THR A 50 -4.93 -10.48 4.80
CA THR A 50 -4.66 -10.03 3.43
C THR A 50 -5.38 -10.94 2.45
N HIS A 51 -6.11 -10.32 1.52
CA HIS A 51 -6.87 -11.02 0.50
C HIS A 51 -6.48 -10.49 -0.88
N GLN A 52 -6.74 -11.30 -1.87
CA GLN A 52 -6.59 -10.93 -3.27
C GLN A 52 -7.91 -11.17 -3.99
N LEU A 53 -8.41 -10.16 -4.66
CA LEU A 53 -9.59 -10.22 -5.48
C LEU A 53 -9.19 -10.29 -6.94
N TYR A 54 -9.60 -11.34 -7.59
CA TYR A 54 -9.50 -11.54 -9.03
C TYR A 54 -10.87 -11.25 -9.66
N GLY A 55 -10.86 -10.77 -10.88
CA GLY A 55 -12.10 -10.58 -11.63
C GLY A 55 -11.80 -10.20 -13.06
N THR A 56 -12.72 -10.54 -13.95
CA THR A 56 -12.68 -10.12 -15.34
C THR A 56 -13.47 -8.83 -15.49
N PRO A 57 -12.90 -7.75 -16.05
CA PRO A 57 -13.64 -6.51 -16.28
C PRO A 57 -14.92 -6.77 -17.08
N GLY A 58 -16.06 -6.31 -16.55
CA GLY A 58 -17.36 -6.45 -17.20
C GLY A 58 -18.11 -7.78 -16.93
N VAL A 59 -17.56 -8.63 -16.08
CA VAL A 59 -18.21 -9.88 -15.62
C VAL A 59 -18.28 -9.86 -14.09
N SER A 60 -19.36 -10.39 -13.52
CA SER A 60 -19.57 -10.44 -12.05
C SER A 60 -18.90 -11.64 -11.38
N ASP A 61 -17.88 -12.23 -11.98
CA ASP A 61 -17.15 -13.39 -11.49
C ASP A 61 -15.94 -12.96 -10.65
N PHE A 62 -16.19 -12.38 -9.50
CA PHE A 62 -15.11 -12.08 -8.56
C PHE A 62 -14.73 -13.32 -7.74
N GLU A 63 -13.45 -13.65 -7.76
CA GLU A 63 -12.87 -14.68 -6.91
C GLU A 63 -12.03 -14.04 -5.81
N LEU A 64 -12.40 -14.29 -4.55
CA LEU A 64 -11.64 -13.85 -3.40
C LEU A 64 -10.72 -14.97 -2.92
N LYS A 65 -9.41 -14.74 -2.97
CA LYS A 65 -8.40 -15.65 -2.44
C LYS A 65 -7.82 -15.08 -1.15
N VAL A 66 -7.82 -15.90 -0.10
CA VAL A 66 -7.15 -15.55 1.15
C VAL A 66 -5.65 -15.73 0.98
N MET A 67 -4.88 -14.69 1.27
CA MET A 67 -3.42 -14.68 1.19
C MET A 67 -2.78 -14.90 2.55
N SER A 68 -3.33 -14.25 3.59
CA SER A 68 -2.91 -14.39 4.98
C SER A 68 -4.09 -14.16 5.90
N LEU A 69 -4.19 -14.96 6.96
CA LEU A 69 -5.15 -14.78 8.06
C LEU A 69 -4.50 -14.20 9.32
N THR A 70 -3.19 -13.95 9.28
CA THR A 70 -2.42 -13.50 10.44
C THR A 70 -1.65 -12.22 10.19
N THR A 71 -1.53 -11.79 8.92
CA THR A 71 -0.76 -10.60 8.54
C THR A 71 -1.64 -9.68 7.71
N GLY A 72 -1.88 -8.49 8.22
CA GLY A 72 -2.56 -7.40 7.55
C GLY A 72 -1.69 -6.15 7.46
N ALA A 73 -2.26 -5.03 7.04
CA ALA A 73 -1.54 -3.78 6.89
C ALA A 73 -2.10 -2.69 7.81
N TYR A 74 -1.22 -1.82 8.33
CA TYR A 74 -1.66 -0.55 8.90
C TYR A 74 -2.27 0.32 7.81
N ALA A 75 -3.31 1.08 8.20
CA ALA A 75 -4.04 1.93 7.28
C ALA A 75 -3.10 2.91 6.54
N GLY A 76 -3.31 3.05 5.22
CA GLY A 76 -2.53 3.96 4.39
C GLY A 76 -1.09 3.54 4.10
N THR A 77 -0.65 2.34 4.54
CA THR A 77 0.75 1.92 4.37
C THR A 77 0.98 0.99 3.18
N ALA A 78 -0.06 0.43 2.59
CA ALA A 78 0.09 -0.47 1.45
C ALA A 78 0.32 0.31 0.14
N SER A 79 1.36 -0.07 -0.61
CA SER A 79 1.72 0.58 -1.89
C SER A 79 2.43 -0.37 -2.83
N ASP A 80 2.26 -0.14 -4.14
CA ASP A 80 3.03 -0.82 -5.18
C ASP A 80 4.32 -0.03 -5.50
N VAL A 81 5.46 -0.67 -5.29
CA VAL A 81 6.79 -0.14 -5.62
C VAL A 81 7.51 -1.15 -6.51
N GLY A 82 7.79 -0.75 -7.75
CA GLY A 82 8.51 -1.61 -8.72
C GLY A 82 7.77 -2.92 -9.05
N GLY A 83 6.42 -2.94 -9.05
CA GLY A 83 5.63 -4.14 -9.32
C GLY A 83 5.58 -5.14 -8.15
N THR A 84 5.99 -4.70 -6.96
CA THR A 84 5.91 -5.47 -5.72
C THR A 84 5.07 -4.68 -4.71
N LEU A 85 4.04 -5.33 -4.17
CA LEU A 85 3.26 -4.73 -3.08
C LEU A 85 4.06 -4.75 -1.79
N ARG A 86 4.14 -3.58 -1.16
CA ARG A 86 4.78 -3.40 0.13
C ARG A 86 3.81 -2.79 1.12
N TYR A 87 3.88 -3.25 2.35
CA TYR A 87 2.98 -2.79 3.41
C TYR A 87 3.63 -2.96 4.78
N LEU A 88 3.20 -2.14 5.72
CA LEU A 88 3.63 -2.23 7.11
C LEU A 88 2.61 -3.00 7.93
N SER A 89 3.06 -4.01 8.67
CA SER A 89 2.27 -4.75 9.65
C SER A 89 2.81 -4.55 11.07
N ALA A 90 2.18 -5.13 12.06
CA ALA A 90 2.68 -5.17 13.44
C ALA A 90 4.06 -5.86 13.56
N GLU A 91 4.38 -6.73 12.62
CA GLU A 91 5.65 -7.45 12.58
C GLU A 91 6.76 -6.71 11.82
N GLY A 92 6.43 -5.59 11.18
CA GLY A 92 7.37 -4.78 10.42
C GLY A 92 6.95 -4.61 8.96
N LEU A 93 7.91 -4.23 8.11
CA LEU A 93 7.71 -4.05 6.68
C LEU A 93 7.70 -5.40 5.96
N HIS A 94 6.69 -5.64 5.16
CA HIS A 94 6.51 -6.84 4.37
C HIS A 94 6.40 -6.52 2.88
N GLN A 95 6.82 -7.46 2.07
CA GLN A 95 6.51 -7.52 0.65
C GLN A 95 5.56 -8.67 0.34
N LEU A 96 4.67 -8.45 -0.60
CA LEU A 96 3.86 -9.49 -1.21
C LEU A 96 4.41 -9.78 -2.60
N ALA A 97 5.14 -10.88 -2.72
CA ALA A 97 5.72 -11.31 -3.98
C ALA A 97 5.04 -12.58 -4.50
N THR A 98 4.93 -12.69 -5.82
CA THR A 98 4.44 -13.93 -6.47
C THR A 98 5.47 -15.03 -6.34
N THR A 99 5.08 -16.21 -5.88
CA THR A 99 5.89 -17.41 -6.02
C THR A 99 5.82 -17.89 -7.46
N GLN A 100 6.97 -18.17 -8.07
CA GLN A 100 7.05 -18.50 -9.50
C GLN A 100 6.33 -19.81 -9.89
N GLN A 101 6.03 -20.67 -8.93
CA GLN A 101 5.62 -22.05 -9.23
C GLN A 101 4.11 -22.27 -9.34
N TYR A 102 3.25 -21.43 -8.70
CA TYR A 102 1.79 -21.67 -8.68
C TYR A 102 0.94 -20.38 -8.71
N GLY A 103 1.55 -19.20 -8.94
CA GLY A 103 0.83 -17.93 -8.85
C GLY A 103 0.42 -17.53 -7.43
N ASP A 104 0.88 -18.27 -6.43
CA ASP A 104 0.66 -17.95 -5.02
C ASP A 104 1.57 -16.81 -4.58
N PHE A 105 1.11 -16.05 -3.58
CA PHE A 105 1.87 -14.96 -3.00
C PHE A 105 2.38 -15.35 -1.61
N VAL A 106 3.57 -14.92 -1.29
CA VAL A 106 4.17 -15.10 0.04
C VAL A 106 4.51 -13.73 0.60
N ALA A 107 4.05 -13.47 1.83
CA ALA A 107 4.46 -12.31 2.60
C ALA A 107 5.84 -12.58 3.20
N THR A 108 6.81 -11.76 2.83
CA THR A 108 8.18 -11.86 3.35
C THR A 108 8.53 -10.59 4.11
N SER A 109 9.06 -10.72 5.32
CA SER A 109 9.53 -9.57 6.11
C SER A 109 10.83 -9.02 5.55
N GLU A 110 10.88 -7.70 5.29
CA GLU A 110 12.05 -6.98 4.78
C GLU A 110 12.79 -6.21 5.88
N SER A 111 12.12 -5.90 6.99
CA SER A 111 12.62 -4.97 8.02
C SER A 111 13.41 -5.60 9.15
N GLY A 112 13.86 -6.84 9.03
CA GLY A 112 14.50 -7.57 10.13
C GLY A 112 15.64 -6.81 10.84
N LYS A 113 16.45 -6.05 10.10
CA LYS A 113 17.58 -5.27 10.64
C LYS A 113 17.16 -4.00 11.38
N VAL A 114 16.05 -3.37 10.96
CA VAL A 114 15.59 -2.08 11.51
C VAL A 114 14.36 -2.23 12.42
N ARG A 115 13.83 -3.43 12.55
CA ARG A 115 12.63 -3.72 13.34
C ARG A 115 12.68 -3.16 14.76
N PRO A 116 13.80 -3.16 15.49
CA PRO A 116 13.85 -2.60 16.84
C PRO A 116 13.62 -1.09 16.91
N THR A 117 13.92 -0.37 15.82
CA THR A 117 13.79 1.08 15.73
C THR A 117 12.57 1.52 14.90
N LEU A 118 12.01 0.61 14.13
CA LEU A 118 10.77 0.82 13.40
C LEU A 118 9.60 0.56 14.35
N ALA A 119 8.87 1.61 14.72
CA ALA A 119 7.65 1.50 15.55
C ALA A 119 6.40 1.46 14.65
N PRO A 120 5.94 0.27 14.19
CA PRO A 120 4.90 0.17 13.17
C PRO A 120 3.59 0.87 13.55
N SER A 121 3.22 0.85 14.83
CA SER A 121 1.99 1.48 15.34
C SER A 121 1.98 3.01 15.24
N THR A 122 3.13 3.64 14.95
CA THR A 122 3.24 5.08 14.76
C THR A 122 3.21 5.52 13.31
N ALA A 123 3.02 4.60 12.38
CA ALA A 123 2.88 4.90 10.96
C ALA A 123 1.60 5.69 10.68
N VAL A 124 1.74 6.76 9.90
CA VAL A 124 0.60 7.59 9.47
C VAL A 124 0.17 7.19 8.07
N PHE A 125 1.12 7.15 7.13
CA PHE A 125 0.89 6.70 5.75
C PHE A 125 2.21 6.33 5.08
N ALA A 126 2.12 5.71 3.91
CA ALA A 126 3.25 5.48 3.04
C ALA A 126 2.93 5.86 1.60
N TYR A 127 3.97 6.19 0.84
CA TYR A 127 3.85 6.47 -0.58
C TYR A 127 5.03 5.92 -1.37
N PRO A 128 4.78 5.46 -2.61
CA PRO A 128 5.84 5.02 -3.49
C PRO A 128 6.49 6.23 -4.19
N TYR A 129 7.81 6.22 -4.31
CA TYR A 129 8.55 7.13 -5.16
C TYR A 129 9.31 6.28 -6.18
N ARG A 130 8.64 6.00 -7.30
CA ARG A 130 9.06 4.93 -8.24
C ARG A 130 10.30 5.28 -9.02
N SER A 131 10.51 6.54 -9.35
CA SER A 131 11.72 6.99 -10.06
C SER A 131 13.02 6.74 -9.30
N LYS A 132 12.92 6.51 -7.99
CA LYS A 132 14.04 6.16 -7.10
C LYS A 132 13.94 4.76 -6.52
N ASP A 133 12.96 3.95 -6.96
CA ASP A 133 12.63 2.63 -6.38
C ASP A 133 12.50 2.67 -4.85
N GLN A 134 11.80 3.70 -4.35
CA GLN A 134 11.65 3.93 -2.91
C GLN A 134 10.21 3.72 -2.43
N TYR A 135 10.13 3.12 -1.25
CA TYR A 135 8.95 3.15 -0.40
C TYR A 135 9.24 4.11 0.76
N ARG A 136 8.42 5.12 0.92
CA ARG A 136 8.57 6.15 1.94
C ARG A 136 7.44 6.05 2.95
N LEU A 137 7.80 5.76 4.18
CA LEU A 137 6.89 5.56 5.30
C LEU A 137 7.00 6.73 6.27
N VAL A 138 5.91 7.45 6.47
CA VAL A 138 5.84 8.61 7.37
C VAL A 138 5.26 8.18 8.71
N MET A 139 5.92 8.61 9.78
CA MET A 139 5.58 8.30 11.16
C MET A 139 4.96 9.51 11.85
N ASN A 140 4.27 9.31 12.98
CA ASN A 140 3.61 10.39 13.74
C ASN A 140 4.56 11.18 14.67
N ASP A 141 5.85 10.84 14.66
CA ASP A 141 6.91 11.50 15.45
C ASP A 141 7.75 12.47 14.61
N LYS A 142 7.22 12.97 13.50
CA LYS A 142 7.90 13.84 12.53
C LYS A 142 9.08 13.17 11.83
N THR A 143 9.13 11.84 11.81
CA THR A 143 10.14 11.10 11.10
C THR A 143 9.56 10.38 9.89
N ALA A 144 10.43 9.98 8.98
CA ALA A 144 10.08 9.08 7.90
C ALA A 144 11.21 8.07 7.67
N TRP A 145 10.81 6.89 7.21
CA TRP A 145 11.72 5.87 6.74
C TRP A 145 11.70 5.82 5.22
N TYR A 146 12.85 5.97 4.61
CA TYR A 146 13.06 5.80 3.17
C TYR A 146 13.68 4.44 2.94
N VAL A 147 12.97 3.58 2.26
CA VAL A 147 13.43 2.23 1.93
C VAL A 147 13.72 2.22 0.44
N THR A 148 14.99 2.13 0.08
CA THR A 148 15.43 2.08 -1.31
C THR A 148 15.69 0.64 -1.71
N TYR A 149 15.12 0.23 -2.83
CA TYR A 149 15.22 -1.11 -3.36
C TYR A 149 16.21 -1.17 -4.51
N PHE A 150 16.95 -2.27 -4.56
CA PHE A 150 17.94 -2.54 -5.59
C PHE A 150 17.69 -3.93 -6.19
N ALA A 151 18.08 -4.11 -7.43
CA ALA A 151 17.89 -5.39 -8.12
C ALA A 151 18.84 -6.50 -7.62
N ASP A 152 20.02 -6.12 -7.14
CA ASP A 152 21.17 -6.99 -6.86
C ASP A 152 21.58 -7.06 -5.40
N ARG A 153 20.94 -6.29 -4.52
CA ARG A 153 21.30 -6.23 -3.10
C ARG A 153 20.07 -5.98 -2.20
N PRO A 154 20.19 -6.28 -0.90
CA PRO A 154 19.11 -6.01 0.07
C PRO A 154 18.72 -4.53 0.11
N PRO A 155 17.46 -4.22 0.50
CA PRO A 155 17.01 -2.85 0.63
C PRO A 155 17.80 -2.07 1.68
N GLU A 156 18.00 -0.79 1.41
CA GLU A 156 18.63 0.16 2.33
C GLU A 156 17.56 1.00 3.02
N PHE A 157 17.75 1.21 4.33
CA PHE A 157 16.85 1.96 5.17
C PHE A 157 17.52 3.25 5.63
N MET A 158 16.89 4.38 5.40
CA MET A 158 17.32 5.68 5.88
C MET A 158 16.21 6.32 6.69
N ARG A 159 16.53 6.82 7.87
CA ARG A 159 15.61 7.61 8.69
C ARG A 159 15.86 9.10 8.44
N ALA A 160 14.80 9.82 8.16
CA ALA A 160 14.79 11.27 8.03
C ALA A 160 13.95 11.90 9.14
N GLU A 161 14.30 13.10 9.57
CA GLU A 161 13.56 13.89 10.55
C GLU A 161 13.13 15.20 9.92
N PHE A 162 11.92 15.66 10.25
CA PHE A 162 11.31 16.86 9.68
C PHE A 162 10.90 17.83 10.80
N PRO A 163 10.87 19.14 10.53
CA PRO A 163 10.42 20.11 11.52
C PRO A 163 8.91 20.06 11.77
N VAL A 164 8.14 19.49 10.83
CA VAL A 164 6.67 19.42 10.83
C VAL A 164 6.18 17.99 10.72
N GLN A 165 4.93 17.76 11.14
CA GLN A 165 4.27 16.47 10.98
C GLN A 165 3.58 16.40 9.62
N PHE A 166 3.98 15.44 8.79
CA PHE A 166 3.27 15.15 7.55
C PHE A 166 2.07 14.24 7.77
N VAL A 167 0.98 14.55 7.10
CA VAL A 167 -0.30 13.84 7.21
C VAL A 167 -0.79 13.28 5.88
N THR A 168 -0.24 13.73 4.76
CA THR A 168 -0.60 13.25 3.43
C THR A 168 0.55 13.39 2.45
N ALA A 169 0.51 12.63 1.36
CA ALA A 169 1.41 12.80 0.23
C ALA A 169 0.73 12.50 -1.10
N TYR A 170 1.25 13.09 -2.14
CA TYR A 170 0.91 12.81 -3.51
C TYR A 170 2.15 12.83 -4.39
N VAL A 171 2.31 11.82 -5.24
CA VAL A 171 3.42 11.77 -6.20
C VAL A 171 2.87 12.05 -7.59
N LEU A 172 3.21 13.24 -8.10
CA LEU A 172 2.86 13.66 -9.46
C LEU A 172 3.87 13.08 -10.44
N ARG A 173 3.38 12.40 -11.46
CA ARG A 173 4.19 11.95 -12.59
C ARG A 173 4.15 13.03 -13.69
N THR A 174 5.32 13.46 -14.12
CA THR A 174 5.50 14.40 -15.21
C THR A 174 6.30 13.73 -16.33
N GLY A 175 6.38 14.36 -17.50
CA GLY A 175 7.21 13.86 -18.59
C GLY A 175 8.72 13.87 -18.27
N SER A 176 9.15 14.61 -17.26
CA SER A 176 10.54 14.72 -16.79
C SER A 176 10.85 13.87 -15.55
N GLY A 177 9.86 13.19 -14.96
CA GLY A 177 10.04 12.37 -13.76
C GLY A 177 8.89 12.44 -12.78
N GLU A 178 9.16 12.11 -11.54
CA GLU A 178 8.21 12.18 -10.44
C GLU A 178 8.56 13.30 -9.48
N VAL A 179 7.54 14.01 -8.98
CA VAL A 179 7.65 15.02 -7.93
C VAL A 179 6.73 14.63 -6.79
N ALA A 180 7.29 14.49 -5.59
CA ALA A 180 6.52 14.20 -4.41
C ALA A 180 6.13 15.49 -3.67
N TYR A 181 4.85 15.63 -3.42
CA TYR A 181 4.26 16.68 -2.60
C TYR A 181 3.81 16.05 -1.28
N VAL A 182 4.07 16.71 -0.17
CA VAL A 182 3.61 16.30 1.15
C VAL A 182 2.88 17.46 1.82
N GLY A 183 1.81 17.15 2.55
CA GLY A 183 1.03 18.13 3.31
C GLY A 183 1.23 17.92 4.81
N ASP A 184 1.31 19.01 5.57
CA ASP A 184 1.35 18.99 7.02
C ASP A 184 -0.04 19.16 7.64
N ASP A 185 -0.13 19.04 8.94
CA ASP A 185 -1.35 19.21 9.74
C ASP A 185 -1.79 20.69 9.86
N ALA A 186 -0.92 21.65 9.50
CA ALA A 186 -1.22 23.08 9.44
C ALA A 186 -1.77 23.51 8.07
N GLY A 187 -1.85 22.61 7.09
CA GLY A 187 -2.36 22.89 5.74
C GLY A 187 -1.32 23.40 4.75
N ASN A 188 -0.04 23.34 5.10
CA ASN A 188 1.03 23.69 4.14
C ASN A 188 1.37 22.51 3.26
N VAL A 189 1.83 22.81 2.03
CA VAL A 189 2.29 21.81 1.05
C VAL A 189 3.77 22.05 0.74
N TYR A 190 4.54 20.97 0.79
CA TYR A 190 5.98 20.99 0.53
C TYR A 190 6.30 20.11 -0.67
N VAL A 191 7.33 20.51 -1.42
CA VAL A 191 7.92 19.68 -2.47
C VAL A 191 9.10 18.94 -1.84
N MET A 192 9.07 17.61 -1.95
CA MET A 192 10.14 16.77 -1.46
C MET A 192 11.24 16.60 -2.50
N ASP A 193 12.49 16.50 -2.03
CA ASP A 193 13.67 16.30 -2.87
C ASP A 193 13.85 17.40 -3.95
N TYR A 194 13.41 18.62 -3.64
CA TYR A 194 13.63 19.75 -4.50
C TYR A 194 15.12 20.11 -4.51
N ASP A 195 15.76 19.95 -5.66
CA ASP A 195 17.11 20.46 -5.91
C ASP A 195 16.96 21.77 -6.71
N PRO A 196 17.18 22.93 -6.09
CA PRO A 196 17.23 24.18 -6.82
C PRO A 196 18.53 24.20 -7.64
N ALA A 197 18.44 23.89 -8.94
CA ALA A 197 19.55 24.00 -9.90
C ALA A 197 20.06 25.45 -9.99
#